data_e88835acce9f547de51de9c5c6b95d75
#
_entry.id   e88835acce9f547de51de9c5c6b95d75
#
_cell.length_a   1.000
_cell.length_b   1.000
_cell.length_c   1.000
_cell.angle_alpha   90.00
_cell.angle_beta   90.00
_cell.angle_gamma   90.00
#
_symmetry.space_group_name_H-M   'P 1'
#
loop_
_entity.id
_entity.type
_entity.pdbx_description
1 polymer ?
#
loop_
_entity_poly.entity_id
_entity_poly.type
_entity_poly.pdbx_seq_one_letter_code
_entity_poly.pdbx_strand_id
1 'polypeptide(L)'
;MELFDTATVLTRVLTSGVVMSIEKSDRELPGLERLLTKQTGRAKAVLLNSRTGAVHAALAGQRIGHGDTISVAGADAATVAFLNWLGVTVAVGDGPAAYDYLALDSTNADRLAELAAGSTAPALVVDLTGLGFGPAAAVLTDDPDVWNRAERLKIFGAYDLRTMWTQEEADPDLVPGVQFNYRLSPLVAACARMALTQAARPAATSGARS
;
A
#
# COMPACT_ATOMS: atom_id res chain seq x y z
N MET A 1 -18.67 7.82 12.81
CA MET A 1 -19.18 6.48 13.25
C MET A 1 -18.22 5.44 12.67
N GLU A 2 -17.77 4.53 13.49
CA GLU A 2 -16.86 3.45 13.00
C GLU A 2 -17.63 2.50 12.08
N LEU A 3 -17.03 2.15 10.95
CA LEU A 3 -17.60 1.30 9.91
C LEU A 3 -17.42 -0.19 10.19
N PHE A 4 -16.54 -0.53 11.13
CA PHE A 4 -16.26 -1.90 11.57
C PHE A 4 -15.67 -1.88 12.99
N ASP A 5 -15.79 -3.03 13.70
CA ASP A 5 -15.15 -3.25 14.99
C ASP A 5 -13.85 -4.07 14.81
N THR A 6 -12.73 -3.49 15.22
CA THR A 6 -11.38 -4.08 15.10
C THR A 6 -11.25 -5.43 15.80
N ALA A 7 -11.84 -5.57 17.01
CA ALA A 7 -11.76 -6.82 17.77
C ALA A 7 -12.54 -7.95 17.07
N THR A 8 -13.71 -7.63 16.53
CA THR A 8 -14.50 -8.59 15.73
C THR A 8 -13.79 -9.00 14.47
N VAL A 9 -13.17 -8.06 13.73
CA VAL A 9 -12.40 -8.37 12.52
C VAL A 9 -11.24 -9.29 12.87
N LEU A 10 -10.43 -8.94 13.87
CA LEU A 10 -9.27 -9.72 14.28
C LEU A 10 -9.67 -11.15 14.71
N THR A 11 -10.71 -11.29 15.53
CA THR A 11 -11.21 -12.60 15.98
C THR A 11 -11.65 -13.46 14.80
N ARG A 12 -12.40 -12.91 13.86
CA ARG A 12 -12.85 -13.63 12.66
C ARG A 12 -11.69 -14.08 11.78
N VAL A 13 -10.70 -13.20 11.58
CA VAL A 13 -9.50 -13.54 10.78
C VAL A 13 -8.73 -14.68 11.46
N LEU A 14 -8.46 -14.59 12.76
CA LEU A 14 -7.73 -15.62 13.50
C LEU A 14 -8.44 -16.99 13.48
N THR A 15 -9.77 -16.99 13.55
CA THR A 15 -10.57 -18.22 13.49
C THR A 15 -10.80 -18.76 12.07
N SER A 16 -10.47 -18.00 11.04
CA SER A 16 -10.66 -18.40 9.62
C SER A 16 -9.55 -19.28 9.06
N GLY A 17 -8.52 -19.63 9.84
CA GLY A 17 -7.38 -20.42 9.38
C GLY A 17 -6.44 -19.65 8.44
N VAL A 18 -6.23 -18.36 8.70
CA VAL A 18 -5.31 -17.53 7.92
C VAL A 18 -3.88 -18.11 7.93
N VAL A 19 -3.25 -18.14 6.75
CA VAL A 19 -1.86 -18.57 6.62
C VAL A 19 -0.94 -17.41 6.99
N MET A 20 -0.21 -17.54 8.09
CA MET A 20 0.70 -16.51 8.61
C MET A 20 2.02 -16.42 7.86
N SER A 21 2.43 -17.48 7.16
CA SER A 21 3.68 -17.49 6.40
C SER A 21 3.56 -16.60 5.17
N ILE A 22 4.47 -15.65 5.03
CA ILE A 22 4.56 -14.79 3.84
C ILE A 22 4.87 -15.62 2.59
N GLU A 23 5.71 -16.64 2.72
CA GLU A 23 6.08 -17.53 1.60
C GLU A 23 4.90 -18.38 1.08
N LYS A 24 3.94 -18.68 1.95
CA LYS A 24 2.78 -19.53 1.63
C LYS A 24 1.48 -18.72 1.49
N SER A 25 1.55 -17.39 1.62
CA SER A 25 0.39 -16.51 1.52
C SER A 25 0.04 -16.25 0.05
N ASP A 26 -0.66 -17.21 -0.54
CA ASP A 26 -1.20 -17.14 -1.90
C ASP A 26 -2.62 -16.52 -1.98
N ARG A 27 -3.23 -16.25 -0.83
CA ARG A 27 -4.61 -15.79 -0.72
C ARG A 27 -4.74 -14.40 -0.11
N GLU A 28 -4.05 -14.14 1.00
CA GLU A 28 -4.32 -12.94 1.81
C GLU A 28 -3.71 -11.68 1.18
N LEU A 29 -2.44 -11.73 0.82
CA LEU A 29 -1.76 -10.61 0.15
C LEU A 29 -2.38 -10.34 -1.24
N PRO A 30 -2.46 -11.31 -2.16
CA PRO A 30 -3.11 -11.08 -3.45
C PRO A 30 -4.60 -10.72 -3.34
N GLY A 31 -5.26 -11.16 -2.27
CA GLY A 31 -6.67 -10.83 -2.00
C GLY A 31 -6.85 -9.35 -1.64
N LEU A 32 -5.94 -8.78 -0.84
CA LEU A 32 -5.96 -7.35 -0.53
C LEU A 32 -5.57 -6.51 -1.76
N GLU A 33 -4.55 -6.92 -2.53
CA GLU A 33 -4.16 -6.25 -3.78
C GLU A 33 -5.33 -6.15 -4.77
N ARG A 34 -6.03 -7.27 -5.01
CA ARG A 34 -7.23 -7.29 -5.88
C ARG A 34 -8.35 -6.40 -5.36
N LEU A 35 -8.55 -6.34 -4.04
CA LEU A 35 -9.57 -5.47 -3.46
C LEU A 35 -9.23 -4.00 -3.70
N LEU A 36 -7.98 -3.60 -3.42
CA LEU A 36 -7.51 -2.23 -3.58
C LEU A 36 -7.57 -1.80 -5.05
N THR A 37 -7.06 -2.60 -5.97
CA THR A 37 -7.12 -2.30 -7.42
C THR A 37 -8.56 -2.18 -7.91
N LYS A 38 -9.46 -3.06 -7.47
CA LYS A 38 -10.88 -3.00 -7.82
C LYS A 38 -11.56 -1.73 -7.32
N GLN A 39 -11.27 -1.31 -6.08
CA GLN A 39 -11.92 -0.12 -5.49
C GLN A 39 -11.36 1.19 -6.03
N THR A 40 -10.07 1.24 -6.33
CA THR A 40 -9.42 2.47 -6.81
C THR A 40 -9.41 2.62 -8.32
N GLY A 41 -9.68 1.55 -9.06
CA GLY A 41 -9.57 1.52 -10.53
C GLY A 41 -8.15 1.43 -11.06
N ARG A 42 -7.12 1.43 -10.19
CA ARG A 42 -5.72 1.30 -10.60
C ARG A 42 -5.40 -0.13 -11.02
N ALA A 43 -4.51 -0.29 -12.01
CA ALA A 43 -4.19 -1.59 -12.60
C ALA A 43 -3.38 -2.51 -11.67
N LYS A 44 -2.52 -1.95 -10.83
CA LYS A 44 -1.55 -2.67 -9.99
C LYS A 44 -1.52 -2.15 -8.57
N ALA A 45 -1.22 -3.04 -7.62
CA ALA A 45 -0.98 -2.70 -6.22
C ALA A 45 0.28 -3.41 -5.71
N VAL A 46 1.03 -2.75 -4.84
CA VAL A 46 2.16 -3.29 -4.08
C VAL A 46 1.86 -3.08 -2.61
N LEU A 47 1.86 -4.14 -1.81
CA LEU A 47 1.60 -4.06 -0.37
C LEU A 47 2.91 -3.93 0.40
N LEU A 48 2.94 -3.00 1.36
CA LEU A 48 4.11 -2.71 2.17
C LEU A 48 3.74 -2.64 3.67
N ASN A 49 4.74 -2.85 4.52
CA ASN A 49 4.59 -2.91 5.97
C ASN A 49 4.54 -1.55 6.66
N SER A 50 4.59 -0.45 5.91
CA SER A 50 4.57 0.89 6.49
C SER A 50 4.34 1.97 5.42
N ARG A 51 3.84 3.13 5.85
CA ARG A 51 3.76 4.34 5.03
C ARG A 51 5.12 4.73 4.44
N THR A 52 6.17 4.74 5.26
CA THR A 52 7.53 5.09 4.82
C THR A 52 8.02 4.15 3.72
N GLY A 53 7.80 2.84 3.88
CA GLY A 53 8.10 1.85 2.84
C GLY A 53 7.33 2.11 1.55
N ALA A 54 6.06 2.50 1.64
CA ALA A 54 5.23 2.81 0.48
C ALA A 54 5.69 4.08 -0.24
N VAL A 55 6.03 5.14 0.49
CA VAL A 55 6.62 6.36 -0.10
C VAL A 55 7.92 6.02 -0.82
N HIS A 56 8.83 5.25 -0.18
CA HIS A 56 10.06 4.82 -0.81
C HIS A 56 9.81 4.01 -2.09
N ALA A 57 8.89 3.04 -2.03
CA ALA A 57 8.56 2.20 -3.18
C ALA A 57 7.92 2.99 -4.33
N ALA A 58 7.08 3.98 -4.04
CA ALA A 58 6.50 4.87 -5.03
C ALA A 58 7.57 5.69 -5.76
N LEU A 59 8.57 6.22 -5.03
CA LEU A 59 9.67 7.00 -5.61
C LEU A 59 10.65 6.10 -6.39
N ALA A 60 11.12 5.02 -5.78
CA ALA A 60 12.04 4.08 -6.43
C ALA A 60 11.43 3.46 -7.69
N GLY A 61 10.11 3.17 -7.65
CA GLY A 61 9.36 2.73 -8.83
C GLY A 61 9.45 3.69 -10.00
N GLN A 62 9.49 4.99 -9.73
CA GLN A 62 9.64 6.05 -10.72
C GLN A 62 11.10 6.42 -11.00
N ARG A 63 12.07 5.69 -10.44
CA ARG A 63 13.51 6.00 -10.48
C ARG A 63 13.87 7.35 -9.84
N ILE A 64 13.07 7.80 -8.89
CA ILE A 64 13.33 9.02 -8.10
C ILE A 64 14.20 8.64 -6.90
N GLY A 65 15.33 9.31 -6.72
CA GLY A 65 16.29 9.05 -5.66
C GLY A 65 17.20 10.24 -5.35
N HIS A 66 18.39 9.95 -4.91
CA HIS A 66 19.36 10.96 -4.48
C HIS A 66 19.66 12.01 -5.57
N GLY A 67 19.51 13.28 -5.22
CA GLY A 67 19.74 14.44 -6.10
C GLY A 67 18.47 14.90 -6.83
N ASP A 68 17.38 14.14 -6.80
CA ASP A 68 16.13 14.53 -7.45
C ASP A 68 15.35 15.55 -6.61
N THR A 69 14.52 16.31 -7.31
CA THR A 69 13.59 17.25 -6.69
C THR A 69 12.17 16.88 -7.10
N ILE A 70 11.27 16.77 -6.11
CA ILE A 70 9.87 16.37 -6.32
C ILE A 70 8.89 17.36 -5.69
N SER A 71 7.67 17.38 -6.20
CA SER A 71 6.53 18.00 -5.55
C SER A 71 5.72 16.92 -4.83
N VAL A 72 5.32 17.18 -3.58
CA VAL A 72 4.43 16.32 -2.80
C VAL A 72 3.45 17.19 -2.04
N ALA A 73 2.17 17.05 -2.34
CA ALA A 73 1.13 17.79 -1.64
C ALA A 73 0.94 17.24 -0.22
N GLY A 74 0.97 18.14 0.78
CA GLY A 74 0.60 17.79 2.16
C GLY A 74 1.56 16.84 2.88
N ALA A 75 2.84 16.76 2.47
CA ALA A 75 3.84 15.97 3.18
C ALA A 75 4.03 16.50 4.62
N ASP A 76 3.87 15.60 5.60
CA ASP A 76 4.18 15.93 6.99
C ASP A 76 5.69 16.00 7.26
N ALA A 77 6.08 16.53 8.41
CA ALA A 77 7.48 16.71 8.78
C ALA A 77 8.28 15.39 8.77
N ALA A 78 7.67 14.27 9.15
CA ALA A 78 8.31 12.96 9.14
C ALA A 78 8.58 12.47 7.71
N THR A 79 7.63 12.68 6.82
CA THR A 79 7.79 12.38 5.38
C THR A 79 8.90 13.24 4.77
N VAL A 80 8.90 14.54 5.05
CA VAL A 80 9.96 15.46 4.56
C VAL A 80 11.33 15.04 5.10
N ALA A 81 11.44 14.69 6.38
CA ALA A 81 12.70 14.23 6.96
C ALA A 81 13.20 12.93 6.30
N PHE A 82 12.29 12.00 5.98
CA PHE A 82 12.61 10.77 5.27
C PHE A 82 13.07 11.05 3.83
N LEU A 83 12.39 11.92 3.11
CA LEU A 83 12.77 12.32 1.75
C LEU A 83 14.16 12.96 1.72
N ASN A 84 14.43 13.86 2.66
CA ASN A 84 15.76 14.47 2.81
C ASN A 84 16.84 13.41 3.14
N TRP A 85 16.51 12.40 3.96
CA TRP A 85 17.42 11.29 4.23
C TRP A 85 17.72 10.46 2.98
N LEU A 86 16.74 10.28 2.09
CA LEU A 86 16.95 9.66 0.76
C LEU A 86 17.75 10.55 -0.20
N GLY A 87 18.04 11.81 0.18
CA GLY A 87 18.68 12.80 -0.67
C GLY A 87 17.73 13.40 -1.73
N VAL A 88 16.41 13.27 -1.53
CA VAL A 88 15.38 13.85 -2.38
C VAL A 88 14.94 15.18 -1.82
N THR A 89 14.95 16.23 -2.64
CA THR A 89 14.50 17.56 -2.27
C THR A 89 13.00 17.70 -2.51
N VAL A 90 12.26 18.22 -1.53
CA VAL A 90 10.84 18.57 -1.71
C VAL A 90 10.74 20.01 -2.17
N ALA A 91 10.26 20.23 -3.39
CA ALA A 91 10.00 21.56 -3.93
C ALA A 91 8.74 22.16 -3.30
N VAL A 92 8.79 23.46 -3.05
CA VAL A 92 7.61 24.27 -2.72
C VAL A 92 7.06 24.83 -4.03
N GLY A 93 5.88 24.38 -4.45
CA GLY A 93 5.23 24.87 -5.68
C GLY A 93 4.26 23.90 -6.32
N ASP A 94 3.64 24.34 -7.42
CA ASP A 94 2.55 23.65 -8.12
C ASP A 94 3.03 22.65 -9.20
N GLY A 95 4.18 22.01 -8.99
CA GLY A 95 4.65 20.96 -9.90
C GLY A 95 3.78 19.69 -9.82
N PRO A 96 3.81 18.83 -10.84
CA PRO A 96 3.11 17.54 -10.78
C PRO A 96 3.61 16.73 -9.59
N ALA A 97 2.69 16.20 -8.81
CA ALA A 97 3.03 15.40 -7.64
C ALA A 97 3.69 14.08 -8.05
N ALA A 98 4.80 13.71 -7.40
CA ALA A 98 5.43 12.41 -7.61
C ALA A 98 4.53 11.27 -7.15
N TYR A 99 3.74 11.49 -6.12
CA TYR A 99 2.69 10.58 -5.67
C TYR A 99 1.58 11.35 -4.96
N ASP A 100 0.37 10.81 -5.00
CA ASP A 100 -0.72 11.25 -4.13
C ASP A 100 -0.75 10.38 -2.87
N TYR A 101 -1.25 10.95 -1.77
CA TYR A 101 -1.32 10.27 -0.48
C TYR A 101 -2.74 10.25 0.05
N LEU A 102 -3.18 9.07 0.49
CA LEU A 102 -4.49 8.82 1.07
C LEU A 102 -4.35 8.01 2.36
N ALA A 103 -4.82 8.55 3.48
CA ALA A 103 -4.91 7.83 4.75
C ALA A 103 -6.32 7.28 4.95
N LEU A 104 -6.42 5.98 5.24
CA LEU A 104 -7.66 5.30 5.59
C LEU A 104 -7.70 4.94 7.07
N ASP A 105 -8.88 5.11 7.66
CA ASP A 105 -9.20 4.71 9.02
C ASP A 105 -10.60 4.09 9.12
N SER A 106 -11.05 3.79 10.33
CA SER A 106 -12.36 3.18 10.60
C SER A 106 -13.56 4.09 10.25
N THR A 107 -13.32 5.35 9.91
CA THR A 107 -14.40 6.34 9.66
C THR A 107 -14.55 6.70 8.18
N ASN A 108 -13.54 6.40 7.35
CA ASN A 108 -13.53 6.77 5.93
C ASN A 108 -13.21 5.59 4.97
N ALA A 109 -13.06 4.38 5.50
CA ALA A 109 -12.69 3.18 4.73
C ALA A 109 -13.71 2.83 3.61
N ASP A 110 -14.97 3.23 3.75
CA ASP A 110 -16.03 3.07 2.74
C ASP A 110 -15.88 4.02 1.55
N ARG A 111 -15.11 5.10 1.71
CA ARG A 111 -14.91 6.14 0.71
C ARG A 111 -13.64 5.95 -0.14
N LEU A 112 -12.95 4.81 -0.03
CA LEU A 112 -11.70 4.58 -0.75
C LEU A 112 -11.83 4.88 -2.25
N ALA A 113 -12.89 4.41 -2.90
CA ALA A 113 -13.12 4.64 -4.33
C ALA A 113 -13.28 6.13 -4.66
N GLU A 114 -14.05 6.86 -3.87
CA GLU A 114 -14.27 8.31 -4.03
C GLU A 114 -12.97 9.09 -3.84
N LEU A 115 -12.25 8.80 -2.75
CA LEU A 115 -11.00 9.49 -2.41
C LEU A 115 -9.89 9.21 -3.43
N ALA A 116 -9.84 7.99 -3.97
CA ALA A 116 -8.87 7.61 -4.99
C ALA A 116 -9.17 8.21 -6.38
N ALA A 117 -10.44 8.53 -6.68
CA ALA A 117 -10.83 9.05 -7.99
C ALA A 117 -10.21 10.40 -8.33
N GLY A 118 -9.81 11.19 -7.32
CA GLY A 118 -9.10 12.47 -7.50
C GLY A 118 -7.60 12.35 -7.75
N SER A 119 -7.04 11.14 -7.64
CA SER A 119 -5.60 10.92 -7.78
C SER A 119 -5.18 10.95 -9.25
N THR A 120 -4.25 11.87 -9.57
CA THR A 120 -3.68 12.02 -10.92
C THR A 120 -2.18 11.72 -10.99
N ALA A 121 -1.53 11.54 -9.85
CA ALA A 121 -0.11 11.20 -9.81
C ALA A 121 0.18 9.79 -10.37
N PRO A 122 1.40 9.53 -10.83
CA PRO A 122 1.82 8.22 -11.34
C PRO A 122 1.67 7.09 -10.32
N ALA A 123 1.76 7.43 -9.02
CA ALA A 123 1.55 6.52 -7.92
C ALA A 123 0.56 7.10 -6.89
N LEU A 124 -0.32 6.25 -6.33
CA LEU A 124 -1.16 6.57 -5.19
C LEU A 124 -0.67 5.75 -3.99
N VAL A 125 -0.22 6.41 -2.95
CA VAL A 125 0.13 5.80 -1.67
C VAL A 125 -1.12 5.77 -0.79
N VAL A 126 -1.59 4.58 -0.46
CA VAL A 126 -2.72 4.36 0.47
C VAL A 126 -2.17 3.86 1.79
N ASP A 127 -2.27 4.67 2.84
CA ASP A 127 -1.92 4.28 4.21
C ASP A 127 -3.11 3.58 4.88
N LEU A 128 -2.91 2.33 5.27
CA LEU A 128 -3.89 1.47 5.90
C LEU A 128 -3.70 1.36 7.43
N THR A 129 -2.69 2.07 7.97
CA THR A 129 -2.35 1.99 9.41
C THR A 129 -3.52 2.42 10.30
N GLY A 130 -4.30 3.41 9.87
CA GLY A 130 -5.47 3.90 10.58
C GLY A 130 -6.62 2.89 10.69
N LEU A 131 -6.58 1.76 9.96
CA LEU A 131 -7.54 0.67 10.14
C LEU A 131 -7.37 -0.08 11.47
N GLY A 132 -6.22 0.11 12.18
CA GLY A 132 -6.02 -0.38 13.54
C GLY A 132 -5.46 -1.80 13.65
N PHE A 133 -4.92 -2.41 12.57
CA PHE A 133 -4.37 -3.77 12.58
C PHE A 133 -2.84 -3.82 12.56
N GLY A 134 -2.17 -2.67 12.60
CA GLY A 134 -0.73 -2.50 12.55
C GLY A 134 -0.29 -1.67 11.34
N PRO A 135 0.99 -1.32 11.25
CA PRO A 135 1.51 -0.54 10.14
C PRO A 135 1.30 -1.30 8.83
N ALA A 136 0.66 -0.64 7.87
CA ALA A 136 0.38 -1.18 6.55
C ALA A 136 0.15 -0.05 5.55
N ALA A 137 0.61 -0.24 4.32
CA ALA A 137 0.32 0.67 3.22
C ALA A 137 0.35 -0.06 1.88
N ALA A 138 -0.14 0.61 0.84
CA ALA A 138 -0.07 0.13 -0.53
C ALA A 138 0.39 1.25 -1.46
N VAL A 139 1.10 0.88 -2.51
CA VAL A 139 1.33 1.72 -3.70
C VAL A 139 0.44 1.19 -4.81
N LEU A 140 -0.38 2.06 -5.37
CA LEU A 140 -1.22 1.73 -6.52
C LEU A 140 -0.77 2.54 -7.73
N THR A 141 -0.69 1.90 -8.89
CA THR A 141 -0.21 2.52 -10.13
C THR A 141 -0.82 1.83 -11.36
N ASP A 142 -0.85 2.55 -12.46
CA ASP A 142 -1.20 1.99 -13.77
C ASP A 142 0.04 1.66 -14.61
N ASP A 143 1.22 2.12 -14.16
CA ASP A 143 2.49 1.89 -14.82
C ASP A 143 3.10 0.55 -14.38
N PRO A 144 3.27 -0.42 -15.30
CA PRO A 144 3.87 -1.71 -14.98
C PRO A 144 5.34 -1.61 -14.55
N ASP A 145 6.07 -0.61 -15.01
CA ASP A 145 7.47 -0.42 -14.65
C ASP A 145 7.62 0.11 -13.23
N VAL A 146 6.75 1.04 -12.83
CA VAL A 146 6.66 1.50 -11.43
C VAL A 146 6.34 0.33 -10.52
N TRP A 147 5.36 -0.49 -10.90
CA TRP A 147 4.99 -1.68 -10.13
C TRP A 147 6.15 -2.66 -10.00
N ASN A 148 6.82 -3.00 -11.11
CA ASN A 148 7.93 -3.96 -11.13
C ASN A 148 9.06 -3.55 -10.17
N ARG A 149 9.48 -2.28 -10.20
CA ARG A 149 10.55 -1.78 -9.33
C ARG A 149 10.13 -1.73 -7.87
N ALA A 150 8.90 -1.30 -7.58
CA ALA A 150 8.36 -1.26 -6.24
C ALA A 150 8.22 -2.67 -5.62
N GLU A 151 7.79 -3.67 -6.40
CA GLU A 151 7.75 -5.08 -5.96
C GLU A 151 9.12 -5.62 -5.60
N ARG A 152 10.12 -5.39 -6.44
CA ARG A 152 11.51 -5.83 -6.18
C ARG A 152 12.10 -5.13 -4.96
N LEU A 153 11.91 -3.83 -4.80
CA LEU A 153 12.36 -3.09 -3.62
C LEU A 153 11.83 -3.70 -2.33
N LYS A 154 10.58 -4.13 -2.33
CA LYS A 154 9.87 -4.68 -1.17
C LYS A 154 10.49 -5.98 -0.65
N ILE A 155 11.06 -6.82 -1.52
CA ILE A 155 11.49 -8.19 -1.21
C ILE A 155 12.93 -8.47 -1.65
N PHE A 156 13.88 -7.68 -1.18
CA PHE A 156 15.32 -7.91 -1.41
C PHE A 156 15.73 -7.94 -2.90
N GLY A 157 15.07 -7.18 -3.75
CA GLY A 157 15.34 -7.17 -5.18
C GLY A 157 14.75 -8.34 -5.97
N ALA A 158 13.89 -9.16 -5.36
CA ALA A 158 13.23 -10.30 -6.00
C ALA A 158 11.72 -10.06 -6.19
N TYR A 159 11.09 -10.80 -7.10
CA TYR A 159 9.63 -10.78 -7.28
C TYR A 159 8.89 -11.69 -6.31
N ASP A 160 9.52 -12.78 -5.87
CA ASP A 160 8.91 -13.82 -5.06
C ASP A 160 9.93 -14.33 -4.03
N LEU A 161 9.48 -14.47 -2.77
CA LEU A 161 10.28 -15.02 -1.70
C LEU A 161 10.75 -16.46 -1.95
N ARG A 162 9.97 -17.26 -2.69
CA ARG A 162 10.32 -18.64 -3.00
C ARG A 162 11.49 -18.75 -3.95
N THR A 163 11.63 -17.77 -4.84
CA THR A 163 12.63 -17.75 -5.90
C THR A 163 13.75 -16.76 -5.66
N MET A 164 13.68 -15.95 -4.60
CA MET A 164 14.65 -14.89 -4.33
C MET A 164 16.11 -15.34 -4.26
N TRP A 165 16.35 -16.59 -3.85
CA TRP A 165 17.70 -17.16 -3.74
C TRP A 165 18.22 -17.81 -5.03
N THR A 166 17.33 -18.07 -5.99
CA THR A 166 17.67 -18.73 -7.27
C THR A 166 17.42 -17.83 -8.46
N GLN A 167 16.84 -16.65 -8.24
CA GLN A 167 16.52 -15.69 -9.30
C GLN A 167 17.80 -15.00 -9.76
N GLU A 168 18.16 -15.18 -11.01
CA GLU A 168 19.18 -14.36 -11.65
C GLU A 168 18.68 -12.93 -11.79
N GLU A 169 19.56 -11.97 -11.59
CA GLU A 169 19.27 -10.56 -11.84
C GLU A 169 19.11 -10.36 -13.35
N ALA A 170 17.88 -10.45 -13.82
CA ALA A 170 17.58 -10.39 -15.26
C ALA A 170 17.83 -9.00 -15.85
N ASP A 171 17.71 -7.94 -15.04
CA ASP A 171 17.89 -6.55 -15.47
C ASP A 171 18.48 -5.74 -14.30
N PRO A 172 19.76 -5.32 -14.39
CA PRO A 172 20.41 -4.51 -13.36
C PRO A 172 19.68 -3.18 -13.07
N ASP A 173 19.00 -2.62 -14.07
CA ASP A 173 18.26 -1.37 -13.93
C ASP A 173 16.96 -1.54 -13.09
N LEU A 174 16.46 -2.76 -12.96
CA LEU A 174 15.29 -3.08 -12.16
C LEU A 174 15.63 -3.52 -10.73
N VAL A 175 16.88 -3.85 -10.46
CA VAL A 175 17.33 -4.27 -9.12
C VAL A 175 17.83 -3.04 -8.37
N PRO A 176 17.20 -2.63 -7.28
CA PRO A 176 17.76 -1.58 -6.43
C PRO A 176 19.08 -2.05 -5.84
N GLY A 177 20.09 -1.19 -5.84
CA GLY A 177 21.41 -1.47 -5.25
C GLY A 177 21.36 -1.72 -3.74
N VAL A 178 20.28 -1.31 -3.07
CA VAL A 178 20.03 -1.51 -1.64
C VAL A 178 18.76 -2.37 -1.50
N GLN A 179 18.86 -3.39 -0.64
CA GLN A 179 17.77 -4.34 -0.41
C GLN A 179 17.01 -3.99 0.87
N PHE A 180 15.69 -3.92 0.79
CA PHE A 180 14.80 -3.64 1.91
C PHE A 180 13.85 -4.81 2.17
N ASN A 181 13.37 -4.90 3.40
CA ASN A 181 12.31 -5.80 3.80
C ASN A 181 11.06 -4.98 4.17
N TYR A 182 10.24 -4.68 3.18
CA TYR A 182 9.00 -3.95 3.36
C TYR A 182 7.75 -4.84 3.25
N ARG A 183 7.90 -6.14 3.42
CA ARG A 183 6.81 -7.12 3.27
C ARG A 183 5.72 -6.92 4.30
N LEU A 184 4.48 -6.86 3.84
CA LEU A 184 3.31 -6.82 4.71
C LEU A 184 3.04 -8.21 5.32
N SER A 185 2.64 -8.24 6.60
CA SER A 185 2.18 -9.46 7.26
C SER A 185 0.88 -9.97 6.64
N PRO A 186 0.74 -11.28 6.34
CA PRO A 186 -0.51 -11.87 5.87
C PRO A 186 -1.68 -11.66 6.84
N LEU A 187 -1.41 -11.66 8.15
CA LEU A 187 -2.44 -11.37 9.15
C LEU A 187 -3.00 -9.95 8.99
N VAL A 188 -2.10 -8.96 8.88
CA VAL A 188 -2.50 -7.55 8.70
C VAL A 188 -3.24 -7.38 7.38
N ALA A 189 -2.78 -8.02 6.31
CA ALA A 189 -3.46 -8.01 5.00
C ALA A 189 -4.87 -8.60 5.07
N ALA A 190 -5.05 -9.73 5.77
CA ALA A 190 -6.35 -10.38 5.95
C ALA A 190 -7.31 -9.48 6.74
N CYS A 191 -6.83 -8.86 7.82
CA CYS A 191 -7.62 -7.93 8.64
C CYS A 191 -8.01 -6.68 7.85
N ALA A 192 -7.07 -6.03 7.17
CA ALA A 192 -7.34 -4.87 6.34
C ALA A 192 -8.36 -5.20 5.22
N ARG A 193 -8.19 -6.34 4.53
CA ARG A 193 -9.12 -6.80 3.51
C ARG A 193 -10.53 -7.02 4.06
N MET A 194 -10.66 -7.64 5.24
CA MET A 194 -11.95 -7.85 5.88
C MET A 194 -12.60 -6.54 6.29
N ALA A 195 -11.86 -5.62 6.90
CA ALA A 195 -12.34 -4.31 7.31
C ALA A 195 -12.85 -3.48 6.12
N LEU A 196 -12.05 -3.36 5.05
CA LEU A 196 -12.46 -2.67 3.82
C LEU A 196 -13.69 -3.32 3.16
N THR A 197 -13.79 -4.64 3.21
CA THR A 197 -14.96 -5.36 2.68
C THR A 197 -16.21 -5.10 3.52
N GLN A 198 -16.08 -4.97 4.85
CA GLN A 198 -17.19 -4.64 5.73
C GLN A 198 -17.63 -3.18 5.55
N ALA A 199 -16.67 -2.24 5.52
CA ALA A 199 -16.93 -0.83 5.30
C ALA A 199 -17.67 -0.54 3.99
N ALA A 200 -17.32 -1.24 2.92
CA ALA A 200 -17.97 -1.08 1.61
C ALA A 200 -19.39 -1.66 1.52
N ARG A 201 -19.90 -2.36 2.56
CA ARG A 201 -21.27 -2.86 2.56
C ARG A 201 -22.24 -1.72 2.91
N PRO A 202 -23.31 -1.50 2.13
CA PRO A 202 -24.33 -0.55 2.52
C PRO A 202 -24.86 -0.93 3.92
N ALA A 203 -25.04 0.07 4.79
CA ALA A 203 -25.66 -0.14 6.09
C ALA A 203 -26.97 -0.91 5.88
N ALA A 204 -27.08 -2.10 6.51
CA ALA A 204 -28.32 -2.84 6.46
C ALA A 204 -29.42 -1.91 6.98
N THR A 205 -30.33 -1.49 6.11
CA THR A 205 -31.53 -0.76 6.51
C THR A 205 -32.20 -1.60 7.58
N SER A 206 -32.14 -1.15 8.84
CA SER A 206 -32.90 -1.74 9.92
C SER A 206 -34.37 -1.56 9.57
N GLY A 207 -34.91 -2.54 8.84
CA GLY A 207 -36.31 -2.60 8.52
C GLY A 207 -37.08 -2.58 9.85
N ALA A 208 -37.74 -1.49 10.09
CA ALA A 208 -38.79 -1.40 11.14
C ALA A 208 -39.71 -2.60 10.95
N ARG A 209 -39.62 -3.56 11.86
CA ARG A 209 -40.72 -4.50 12.07
C ARG A 209 -41.79 -3.73 12.85
N SER A 210 -42.76 -3.27 12.12
CA SER A 210 -44.09 -2.86 12.65
C SER A 210 -44.84 -4.07 13.17
#